data_e526c621ac39c61d9017551e64cf4497
#
_entry.id   e526c621ac39c61d9017551e64cf4497
#
_cell.length_a   1.000
_cell.length_b   1.000
_cell.length_c   1.000
_cell.angle_alpha   90.00
_cell.angle_beta   90.00
_cell.angle_gamma   90.00
#
_symmetry.space_group_name_H-M   'P 1'
#
loop_
_entity.id
_entity.type
_entity.pdbx_description
1 polymer ?
#
loop_
_entity_poly.entity_id
_entity_poly.type
_entity_poly.pdbx_seq_one_letter_code
_entity_poly.pdbx_strand_id
1 'polypeptide(L)'
;MASKLDRLKNKGFKNIENPLESIVRGDREPGGEYMELNIDDIETNPDNDIYREADTEEEIVLLANDIKRSGLLHNLVVCPKIGTANRYVLLSGERRLRALLYLVEQERREQEEKDLPKVMSNWQKVQCKVLRNLSDTEKVVYLDSANLQVRGGFNNEKVFRKASQRFVENLQKEPFNLSEGEAKKQLKEISPMNAKTIDKALDIQKYLDVGLRELLDAGFLSRAECEYYLRLDENEQKKAADVFEKIKKMNPLLPERKKIKKSMTQALTELVTIADIEERDHAFAKAVQEAEEAVAAAKSAGGKITSTDKDHNFIAGKVPMTTKKLVRIAKAKNMRQKIETYTPEDRAAMTAQLRELIEASQKLVDLIESV
;
A
#
# COMPACT_ATOMS: atom_id res chain seq x y z
N MET A 1 16.48 36.30 -11.85
CA MET A 1 16.58 34.85 -11.60
C MET A 1 15.36 34.19 -12.23
N ALA A 2 15.57 33.42 -13.31
CA ALA A 2 14.46 32.71 -13.97
C ALA A 2 13.83 31.68 -13.00
N SER A 3 12.53 31.64 -12.96
CA SER A 3 11.79 30.75 -12.08
C SER A 3 12.02 29.28 -12.44
N LYS A 4 11.78 28.37 -11.51
CA LYS A 4 11.88 26.90 -11.74
C LYS A 4 10.99 26.46 -12.91
N LEU A 5 9.91 27.20 -13.19
CA LEU A 5 8.99 27.01 -14.31
C LEU A 5 9.63 27.37 -15.66
N ASP A 6 10.47 28.43 -15.71
CA ASP A 6 11.11 28.86 -16.96
C ASP A 6 12.24 27.92 -17.38
N ARG A 7 12.88 27.21 -16.40
CA ARG A 7 13.87 26.16 -16.70
C ARG A 7 13.22 24.88 -17.26
N LEU A 8 11.95 24.63 -16.98
CA LEU A 8 11.21 23.50 -17.55
C LEU A 8 10.73 23.79 -18.97
N LYS A 9 10.44 25.05 -19.31
CA LYS A 9 10.04 25.46 -20.67
C LYS A 9 11.18 25.47 -21.68
N ASN A 10 12.45 25.62 -21.24
CA ASN A 10 13.61 25.72 -22.11
C ASN A 10 14.37 24.42 -22.39
N LYS A 11 13.95 23.28 -21.84
CA LYS A 11 14.40 21.98 -22.34
C LYS A 11 13.46 21.60 -23.48
N GLY A 12 13.95 21.85 -24.72
CA GLY A 12 13.24 21.52 -25.95
C GLY A 12 12.74 20.07 -25.95
N PHE A 13 11.51 19.86 -25.55
CA PHE A 13 10.79 18.65 -25.82
C PHE A 13 10.50 18.62 -27.31
N LYS A 14 11.28 17.84 -28.06
CA LYS A 14 10.83 17.35 -29.34
C LYS A 14 9.56 16.56 -29.07
N ASN A 15 8.47 16.91 -29.77
CA ASN A 15 7.15 16.34 -29.75
C ASN A 15 7.17 14.80 -29.78
N ILE A 16 7.37 14.19 -28.63
CA ILE A 16 6.79 12.89 -28.32
C ILE A 16 5.58 13.29 -27.49
N GLU A 17 4.41 13.28 -28.11
CA GLU A 17 3.15 13.43 -27.38
C GLU A 17 3.20 12.45 -26.22
N ASN A 18 3.23 12.98 -24.99
CA ASN A 18 3.22 12.15 -23.80
C ASN A 18 1.92 11.34 -23.84
N PRO A 19 1.95 10.00 -23.97
CA PRO A 19 0.74 9.19 -24.07
C PRO A 19 -0.25 9.47 -22.95
N LEU A 20 0.26 9.82 -21.76
CA LEU A 20 -0.55 10.22 -20.62
C LEU A 20 -1.19 11.62 -20.81
N GLU A 21 -0.52 12.55 -21.46
CA GLU A 21 -1.11 13.85 -21.79
C GLU A 21 -2.28 13.70 -22.76
N SER A 22 -2.19 12.81 -23.74
CA SER A 22 -3.30 12.56 -24.68
C SER A 22 -4.51 11.94 -23.97
N ILE A 23 -4.30 11.07 -23.01
CA ILE A 23 -5.38 10.51 -22.18
C ILE A 23 -5.96 11.58 -21.24
N VAL A 24 -5.10 12.36 -20.57
CA VAL A 24 -5.48 13.35 -19.56
C VAL A 24 -6.09 14.59 -20.20
N ARG A 25 -5.58 15.04 -21.36
CA ARG A 25 -6.10 16.21 -22.10
C ARG A 25 -7.32 15.86 -22.93
N GLY A 26 -7.51 14.58 -23.25
CA GLY A 26 -8.62 14.16 -24.11
C GLY A 26 -8.45 14.69 -25.55
N ASP A 27 -7.22 14.72 -26.09
CA ASP A 27 -6.90 15.28 -27.41
C ASP A 27 -7.58 14.55 -28.59
N ARG A 28 -8.30 13.45 -28.31
CA ARG A 28 -9.14 12.76 -29.32
C ARG A 28 -10.54 13.34 -29.46
N GLU A 29 -11.00 14.10 -28.48
CA GLU A 29 -12.14 15.04 -28.53
C GLU A 29 -12.02 16.01 -27.34
N PRO A 30 -12.50 17.28 -27.46
CA PRO A 30 -12.23 18.31 -26.47
C PRO A 30 -12.77 17.92 -25.09
N GLY A 31 -11.86 17.68 -24.15
CA GLY A 31 -12.03 17.61 -22.71
C GLY A 31 -13.17 16.72 -22.21
N GLY A 32 -12.87 15.79 -21.33
CA GLY A 32 -13.89 14.92 -20.72
C GLY A 32 -15.14 15.73 -20.32
N GLU A 33 -16.29 15.26 -20.73
CA GLU A 33 -17.58 15.85 -20.43
C GLU A 33 -17.85 15.78 -18.92
N TYR A 34 -18.29 16.88 -18.33
CA TYR A 34 -18.73 16.87 -16.94
C TYR A 34 -20.23 16.57 -16.90
N MET A 35 -20.58 15.51 -16.18
CA MET A 35 -21.96 15.07 -16.04
C MET A 35 -22.30 14.88 -14.57
N GLU A 36 -23.53 15.19 -14.21
CA GLU A 36 -24.09 14.78 -12.92
C GLU A 36 -24.63 13.35 -13.05
N LEU A 37 -24.06 12.42 -12.32
CA LEU A 37 -24.43 11.00 -12.35
C LEU A 37 -25.03 10.56 -11.02
N ASN A 38 -25.95 9.59 -11.08
CA ASN A 38 -26.38 8.88 -9.89
C ASN A 38 -25.25 7.97 -9.40
N ILE A 39 -24.96 8.01 -8.11
CA ILE A 39 -23.88 7.23 -7.49
C ILE A 39 -24.09 5.72 -7.69
N ASP A 40 -25.35 5.26 -7.74
CA ASP A 40 -25.70 3.85 -7.96
C ASP A 40 -25.38 3.37 -9.40
N ASP A 41 -25.18 4.29 -10.33
CA ASP A 41 -24.80 3.99 -11.70
C ASP A 41 -23.28 3.84 -11.88
N ILE A 42 -22.50 4.10 -10.83
CA ILE A 42 -21.03 4.05 -10.83
C ILE A 42 -20.55 2.77 -10.16
N GLU A 43 -19.97 1.88 -10.95
CA GLU A 43 -19.36 0.66 -10.46
C GLU A 43 -17.88 0.90 -10.13
N THR A 44 -17.41 0.23 -9.08
CA THR A 44 -15.98 0.21 -8.76
C THR A 44 -15.19 -0.53 -9.83
N ASN A 45 -13.96 -0.10 -10.08
CA ASN A 45 -13.09 -0.77 -11.03
C ASN A 45 -12.37 -1.95 -10.35
N PRO A 46 -12.48 -3.19 -10.87
CA PRO A 46 -11.75 -4.35 -10.34
C PRO A 46 -10.22 -4.12 -10.30
N ASP A 47 -9.68 -3.41 -11.29
CA ASP A 47 -8.24 -3.09 -11.35
C ASP A 47 -7.77 -2.20 -10.19
N ASN A 48 -8.70 -1.62 -9.43
CA ASN A 48 -8.39 -0.81 -8.24
C ASN A 48 -8.12 -1.65 -6.98
N ASP A 49 -8.32 -2.96 -7.02
CA ASP A 49 -8.15 -3.85 -5.85
C ASP A 49 -6.75 -3.75 -5.23
N ILE A 50 -5.71 -3.57 -6.05
CA ILE A 50 -4.33 -3.35 -5.58
C ILE A 50 -4.27 -2.20 -4.56
N TYR A 51 -5.04 -1.14 -4.78
CA TYR A 51 -5.02 0.07 -3.96
C TYR A 51 -5.92 -0.03 -2.73
N ARG A 52 -6.99 -0.84 -2.79
CA ARG A 52 -7.91 -1.05 -1.66
C ARG A 52 -7.24 -1.69 -0.46
N GLU A 53 -6.24 -2.56 -0.68
CA GLU A 53 -5.47 -3.18 0.41
C GLU A 53 -4.80 -2.15 1.34
N ALA A 54 -4.63 -0.91 0.89
CA ALA A 54 -3.96 0.16 1.64
C ALA A 54 -4.92 1.07 2.41
N ASP A 55 -6.23 0.97 2.18
CA ASP A 55 -7.24 1.84 2.78
C ASP A 55 -7.91 1.15 3.99
N THR A 56 -8.10 1.89 5.08
CA THR A 56 -8.88 1.43 6.23
C THR A 56 -10.30 2.00 6.20
N GLU A 57 -11.25 1.33 6.86
CA GLU A 57 -12.62 1.83 6.96
C GLU A 57 -12.66 3.15 7.74
N GLU A 58 -11.82 3.30 8.77
CA GLU A 58 -11.72 4.53 9.57
C GLU A 58 -11.31 5.73 8.68
N GLU A 59 -10.36 5.54 7.75
CA GLU A 59 -9.96 6.59 6.82
C GLU A 59 -11.10 6.98 5.86
N ILE A 60 -11.94 6.03 5.45
CA ILE A 60 -13.12 6.30 4.62
C ILE A 60 -14.16 7.10 5.41
N VAL A 61 -14.41 6.75 6.66
CA VAL A 61 -15.34 7.48 7.54
C VAL A 61 -14.84 8.91 7.79
N LEU A 62 -13.54 9.10 8.04
CA LEU A 62 -12.95 10.44 8.19
C LEU A 62 -13.14 11.27 6.91
N LEU A 63 -12.89 10.69 5.74
CA LEU A 63 -13.10 11.35 4.46
C LEU A 63 -14.58 11.67 4.21
N ALA A 64 -15.50 10.79 4.60
CA ALA A 64 -16.94 11.04 4.50
C ALA A 64 -17.35 12.25 5.35
N ASN A 65 -16.85 12.36 6.58
CA ASN A 65 -17.09 13.52 7.44
C ASN A 65 -16.51 14.80 6.85
N ASP A 66 -15.35 14.74 6.21
CA ASP A 66 -14.77 15.90 5.52
C ASP A 66 -15.61 16.32 4.31
N ILE A 67 -16.09 15.37 3.51
CA ILE A 67 -17.00 15.63 2.39
C ILE A 67 -18.33 16.23 2.89
N LYS A 68 -18.87 15.72 4.01
CA LYS A 68 -20.11 16.26 4.62
C LYS A 68 -19.96 17.72 5.01
N ARG A 69 -18.78 18.14 5.47
CA ARG A 69 -18.50 19.53 5.90
C ARG A 69 -18.17 20.47 4.75
N SER A 70 -17.39 20.01 3.78
CA SER A 70 -16.74 20.87 2.79
C SER A 70 -17.26 20.66 1.35
N GLY A 71 -18.12 19.67 1.16
CA GLY A 71 -18.51 19.20 -0.18
C GLY A 71 -17.44 18.36 -0.85
N LEU A 72 -17.76 17.84 -2.04
CA LEU A 72 -16.82 17.06 -2.85
C LEU A 72 -15.90 18.02 -3.63
N LEU A 73 -14.66 18.22 -3.17
CA LEU A 73 -13.72 19.18 -3.77
C LEU A 73 -13.16 18.73 -5.13
N HIS A 74 -13.10 17.43 -5.37
CA HIS A 74 -12.57 16.85 -6.62
C HIS A 74 -13.55 15.84 -7.19
N ASN A 75 -13.92 16.01 -8.45
CA ASN A 75 -14.85 15.13 -9.14
C ASN A 75 -14.34 13.70 -9.24
N LEU A 76 -15.25 12.75 -9.31
CA LEU A 76 -14.95 11.40 -9.72
C LEU A 76 -14.61 11.38 -11.22
N VAL A 77 -13.76 10.44 -11.64
CA VAL A 77 -13.47 10.21 -13.05
C VAL A 77 -13.97 8.83 -13.42
N VAL A 78 -14.82 8.76 -14.44
CA VAL A 78 -15.50 7.53 -14.86
C VAL A 78 -15.39 7.33 -16.37
N CYS A 79 -15.63 6.10 -16.83
CA CYS A 79 -15.88 5.81 -18.25
C CYS A 79 -17.18 5.01 -18.39
N PRO A 80 -17.89 5.12 -19.54
CA PRO A 80 -19.07 4.31 -19.79
C PRO A 80 -18.72 2.82 -19.77
N LYS A 81 -19.58 2.01 -19.15
CA LYS A 81 -19.46 0.56 -19.16
C LYS A 81 -19.94 0.01 -20.50
N ILE A 82 -19.07 -0.75 -21.16
CA ILE A 82 -19.40 -1.34 -22.47
C ILE A 82 -20.57 -2.32 -22.33
N GLY A 83 -21.51 -2.24 -23.26
CA GLY A 83 -22.67 -3.14 -23.32
C GLY A 83 -23.82 -2.82 -22.37
N THR A 84 -23.74 -1.74 -21.60
CA THR A 84 -24.82 -1.31 -20.69
C THR A 84 -25.11 0.18 -20.84
N ALA A 85 -26.39 0.55 -20.95
CA ALA A 85 -26.77 1.96 -20.96
C ALA A 85 -26.74 2.55 -19.56
N ASN A 86 -26.28 3.79 -19.44
CA ASN A 86 -26.25 4.57 -18.20
C ASN A 86 -25.50 3.94 -17.03
N ARG A 87 -24.53 3.06 -17.31
CA ARG A 87 -23.62 2.52 -16.29
C ARG A 87 -22.20 2.95 -16.57
N TYR A 88 -21.47 3.20 -15.52
CA TYR A 88 -20.12 3.76 -15.58
C TYR A 88 -19.17 2.94 -14.71
N VAL A 89 -17.92 2.86 -15.12
CA VAL A 89 -16.83 2.25 -14.33
C VAL A 89 -15.92 3.36 -13.84
N LEU A 90 -15.59 3.32 -12.57
CA LEU A 90 -14.74 4.31 -11.92
C LEU A 90 -13.29 4.16 -12.37
N LEU A 91 -12.65 5.26 -12.79
CA LEU A 91 -11.24 5.33 -13.13
C LEU A 91 -10.40 6.02 -12.04
N SER A 92 -10.98 7.00 -11.33
CA SER A 92 -10.31 7.69 -10.21
C SER A 92 -11.30 8.18 -9.18
N GLY A 93 -10.94 8.05 -7.91
CA GLY A 93 -11.74 8.52 -6.78
C GLY A 93 -12.39 7.42 -5.95
N GLU A 94 -11.86 6.20 -5.92
CA GLU A 94 -12.40 5.06 -5.18
C GLU A 94 -12.72 5.40 -3.72
N ARG A 95 -11.79 6.03 -2.99
CA ARG A 95 -12.03 6.46 -1.60
C ARG A 95 -13.19 7.45 -1.48
N ARG A 96 -13.30 8.38 -2.45
CA ARG A 96 -14.41 9.35 -2.50
C ARG A 96 -15.74 8.69 -2.79
N LEU A 97 -15.77 7.73 -3.74
CA LEU A 97 -16.98 6.96 -4.02
C LEU A 97 -17.43 6.18 -2.78
N ARG A 98 -16.52 5.47 -2.09
CA ARG A 98 -16.83 4.76 -0.84
C ARG A 98 -17.33 5.70 0.26
N ALA A 99 -16.73 6.87 0.40
CA ALA A 99 -17.16 7.87 1.37
C ALA A 99 -18.55 8.44 1.05
N LEU A 100 -18.86 8.67 -0.23
CA LEU A 100 -20.19 9.11 -0.66
C LEU A 100 -21.25 8.03 -0.44
N LEU A 101 -20.97 6.78 -0.76
CA LEU A 101 -21.86 5.65 -0.48
C LEU A 101 -22.13 5.51 1.03
N TYR A 102 -21.11 5.72 1.87
CA TYR A 102 -21.27 5.74 3.31
C TYR A 102 -22.22 6.86 3.77
N LEU A 103 -22.11 8.07 3.20
CA LEU A 103 -23.01 9.18 3.53
C LEU A 103 -24.46 8.92 3.09
N VAL A 104 -24.67 8.34 1.90
CA VAL A 104 -26.00 7.94 1.43
C VAL A 104 -26.62 6.92 2.39
N GLU A 105 -25.85 5.92 2.79
CA GLU A 105 -26.31 4.89 3.72
C GLU A 105 -26.60 5.46 5.12
N GLN A 106 -25.80 6.41 5.60
CA GLN A 106 -26.08 7.09 6.87
C GLN A 106 -27.36 7.88 6.84
N GLU A 107 -27.58 8.70 5.79
CA GLU A 107 -28.82 9.46 5.66
C GLU A 107 -30.05 8.55 5.55
N ARG A 108 -29.93 7.41 4.86
CA ARG A 108 -31.00 6.41 4.77
C ARG A 108 -31.34 5.82 6.15
N ARG A 109 -30.33 5.44 6.93
CA ARG A 109 -30.54 4.91 8.31
C ARG A 109 -31.17 5.95 9.22
N GLU A 110 -30.72 7.18 9.17
CA GLU A 110 -31.29 8.28 9.96
C GLU A 110 -32.77 8.51 9.61
N GLN A 111 -33.17 8.38 8.34
CA GLN A 111 -34.56 8.49 7.92
C GLN A 111 -35.41 7.31 8.45
N GLU A 112 -34.88 6.09 8.39
CA GLU A 112 -35.55 4.88 8.91
C GLU A 112 -35.72 4.94 10.43
N GLU A 113 -34.67 5.28 11.18
CA GLU A 113 -34.71 5.39 12.66
C GLU A 113 -35.68 6.44 13.17
N LYS A 114 -35.84 7.55 12.42
CA LYS A 114 -36.74 8.66 12.81
C LYS A 114 -38.11 8.56 12.17
N ASP A 115 -38.43 7.48 11.49
CA ASP A 115 -39.67 7.28 10.71
C ASP A 115 -39.98 8.45 9.78
N LEU A 116 -38.94 8.99 9.13
CA LEU A 116 -39.07 10.12 8.23
C LEU A 116 -39.44 9.66 6.81
N PRO A 117 -40.10 10.53 6.00
CA PRO A 117 -40.33 10.23 4.59
C PRO A 117 -39.04 9.90 3.86
N LYS A 118 -39.04 8.85 3.02
CA LYS A 118 -37.89 8.50 2.19
C LYS A 118 -37.63 9.59 1.15
N VAL A 119 -36.63 10.43 1.41
CA VAL A 119 -36.17 11.46 0.50
C VAL A 119 -34.82 11.02 -0.09
N MET A 120 -34.61 11.33 -1.36
CA MET A 120 -33.32 11.06 -2.00
C MET A 120 -32.19 11.79 -1.26
N SER A 121 -31.12 11.08 -0.98
CA SER A 121 -29.93 11.64 -0.33
C SER A 121 -29.35 12.80 -1.13
N ASN A 122 -28.82 13.81 -0.43
CA ASN A 122 -28.09 14.91 -1.05
C ASN A 122 -26.80 14.44 -1.76
N TRP A 123 -26.31 13.25 -1.42
CA TRP A 123 -25.11 12.64 -1.98
C TRP A 123 -25.39 11.65 -3.09
N GLN A 124 -26.69 11.47 -3.46
CA GLN A 124 -27.11 10.50 -4.47
C GLN A 124 -26.64 10.87 -5.87
N LYS A 125 -26.45 12.15 -6.14
CA LYS A 125 -25.95 12.66 -7.41
C LYS A 125 -24.62 13.37 -7.22
N VAL A 126 -23.67 13.07 -8.11
CA VAL A 126 -22.32 13.60 -8.02
C VAL A 126 -21.82 14.05 -9.40
N GLN A 127 -21.03 15.13 -9.40
CA GLN A 127 -20.34 15.59 -10.59
C GLN A 127 -19.18 14.65 -10.93
N CYS A 128 -19.20 14.13 -12.16
CA CYS A 128 -18.18 13.23 -12.68
C CYS A 128 -17.56 13.80 -13.95
N LYS A 129 -16.26 13.59 -14.13
CA LYS A 129 -15.60 13.74 -15.43
C LYS A 129 -15.74 12.41 -16.17
N VAL A 130 -16.40 12.41 -17.32
CA VAL A 130 -16.62 11.20 -18.12
C VAL A 130 -15.59 11.16 -19.24
N LEU A 131 -14.77 10.12 -19.26
CA LEU A 131 -13.81 9.83 -20.32
C LEU A 131 -14.41 8.75 -21.23
N ARG A 132 -14.47 9.03 -22.54
CA ARG A 132 -15.06 8.12 -23.52
C ARG A 132 -13.98 7.51 -24.41
N ASN A 133 -14.33 6.41 -25.08
CA ASN A 133 -13.50 5.79 -26.12
C ASN A 133 -12.10 5.32 -25.65
N LEU A 134 -12.00 4.92 -24.37
CA LEU A 134 -10.79 4.33 -23.83
C LEU A 134 -10.79 2.82 -24.04
N SER A 135 -9.68 2.28 -24.55
CA SER A 135 -9.37 0.86 -24.50
C SER A 135 -9.17 0.39 -23.04
N ASP A 136 -9.21 -0.91 -22.81
CA ASP A 136 -9.00 -1.45 -21.46
C ASP A 136 -7.57 -1.14 -20.95
N THR A 137 -6.57 -1.17 -21.84
CA THR A 137 -5.20 -0.78 -21.51
C THR A 137 -5.12 0.69 -21.07
N GLU A 138 -5.79 1.61 -21.79
CA GLU A 138 -5.81 3.04 -21.43
C GLU A 138 -6.51 3.28 -20.09
N LYS A 139 -7.57 2.55 -19.78
CA LYS A 139 -8.25 2.64 -18.48
C LYS A 139 -7.32 2.28 -17.32
N VAL A 140 -6.57 1.17 -17.46
CA VAL A 140 -5.60 0.74 -16.43
C VAL A 140 -4.46 1.72 -16.30
N VAL A 141 -3.89 2.21 -17.40
CA VAL A 141 -2.82 3.20 -17.38
C VAL A 141 -3.29 4.51 -16.73
N TYR A 142 -4.51 4.97 -17.03
CA TYR A 142 -5.09 6.15 -16.39
C TYR A 142 -5.24 5.95 -14.88
N LEU A 143 -5.82 4.82 -14.46
CA LEU A 143 -6.03 4.47 -13.06
C LEU A 143 -4.71 4.46 -12.30
N ASP A 144 -3.70 3.77 -12.83
CA ASP A 144 -2.38 3.67 -12.20
C ASP A 144 -1.68 5.02 -12.16
N SER A 145 -1.72 5.80 -13.25
CA SER A 145 -1.15 7.15 -13.30
C SER A 145 -1.75 8.05 -12.22
N ALA A 146 -3.07 8.08 -12.10
CA ALA A 146 -3.75 8.91 -11.10
C ALA A 146 -3.36 8.54 -9.66
N ASN A 147 -3.21 7.24 -9.36
CA ASN A 147 -2.80 6.78 -8.04
C ASN A 147 -1.30 7.00 -7.77
N LEU A 148 -0.44 6.74 -8.76
CA LEU A 148 1.02 6.89 -8.64
C LEU A 148 1.45 8.35 -8.49
N GLN A 149 0.71 9.31 -9.06
CA GLN A 149 0.99 10.75 -8.94
C GLN A 149 0.59 11.32 -7.57
N VAL A 150 -0.58 10.94 -7.06
CA VAL A 150 -1.21 11.58 -5.90
C VAL A 150 -0.72 10.99 -4.59
N ARG A 151 -0.43 9.71 -4.57
CA ARG A 151 0.04 9.02 -3.36
C ARG A 151 1.56 9.20 -3.21
N GLY A 152 1.99 10.42 -2.89
CA GLY A 152 3.39 10.84 -2.73
C GLY A 152 4.21 10.16 -1.63
N GLY A 153 3.66 9.18 -0.99
CA GLY A 153 4.28 8.22 -0.09
C GLY A 153 3.33 7.06 0.01
N PHE A 154 3.53 6.03 -0.80
CA PHE A 154 2.87 4.77 -0.56
C PHE A 154 3.33 4.27 0.80
N ASN A 155 2.48 4.38 1.83
CA ASN A 155 2.68 3.74 3.11
C ASN A 155 2.75 2.20 2.96
N ASN A 156 2.38 1.69 1.79
CA ASN A 156 2.40 0.28 1.44
C ASN A 156 3.29 0.02 0.21
N GLU A 157 4.51 -0.45 0.47
CA GLU A 157 5.51 -0.75 -0.57
C GLU A 157 5.03 -1.84 -1.55
N LYS A 158 4.25 -2.83 -1.09
CA LYS A 158 3.65 -3.88 -1.92
C LYS A 158 2.77 -3.28 -3.02
N VAL A 159 1.90 -2.33 -2.62
CA VAL A 159 1.00 -1.64 -3.56
C VAL A 159 1.80 -0.86 -4.59
N PHE A 160 2.81 -0.12 -4.16
CA PHE A 160 3.68 0.64 -5.08
C PHE A 160 4.38 -0.26 -6.09
N ARG A 161 4.96 -1.38 -5.67
CA ARG A 161 5.65 -2.32 -6.58
C ARG A 161 4.69 -2.90 -7.62
N LYS A 162 3.54 -3.41 -7.17
CA LYS A 162 2.52 -4.01 -8.06
C LYS A 162 1.98 -2.99 -9.07
N ALA A 163 1.62 -1.79 -8.59
CA ALA A 163 1.10 -0.73 -9.45
C ALA A 163 2.14 -0.25 -10.46
N SER A 164 3.39 -0.05 -10.02
CA SER A 164 4.49 0.37 -10.89
C SER A 164 4.78 -0.66 -12.00
N GLN A 165 4.80 -1.94 -11.67
CA GLN A 165 4.99 -3.02 -12.63
C GLN A 165 3.83 -3.07 -13.63
N ARG A 166 2.59 -3.05 -13.16
CA ARG A 166 1.39 -3.05 -14.01
C ARG A 166 1.36 -1.85 -14.96
N PHE A 167 1.71 -0.67 -14.47
CA PHE A 167 1.79 0.54 -15.27
C PHE A 167 2.82 0.40 -16.40
N VAL A 168 4.04 -0.07 -16.09
CA VAL A 168 5.10 -0.29 -17.10
C VAL A 168 4.68 -1.34 -18.12
N GLU A 169 4.08 -2.46 -17.69
CA GLU A 169 3.60 -3.51 -18.58
C GLU A 169 2.48 -3.05 -19.52
N ASN A 170 1.55 -2.23 -19.03
CA ASN A 170 0.47 -1.73 -19.88
C ASN A 170 0.93 -0.66 -20.86
N LEU A 171 1.95 0.13 -20.54
CA LEU A 171 2.56 1.05 -21.50
C LEU A 171 3.30 0.32 -22.65
N GLN A 172 3.65 -0.95 -22.49
CA GLN A 172 4.25 -1.75 -23.56
C GLN A 172 3.21 -2.37 -24.51
N LYS A 173 1.94 -2.35 -24.14
CA LYS A 173 0.82 -2.88 -24.96
C LYS A 173 0.22 -1.80 -25.84
N GLU A 174 -0.61 -2.23 -26.82
CA GLU A 174 -1.42 -1.30 -27.59
C GLU A 174 -2.39 -0.52 -26.68
N PRO A 175 -2.65 0.75 -26.97
CA PRO A 175 -2.18 1.52 -28.13
C PRO A 175 -0.81 2.21 -27.94
N PHE A 176 -0.15 2.08 -26.77
CA PHE A 176 1.08 2.82 -26.45
C PHE A 176 2.33 2.26 -27.12
N ASN A 177 2.50 0.93 -27.11
CA ASN A 177 3.62 0.22 -27.73
C ASN A 177 5.02 0.77 -27.36
N LEU A 178 5.20 1.25 -26.13
CA LEU A 178 6.49 1.77 -25.65
C LEU A 178 7.46 0.63 -25.38
N SER A 179 8.75 0.89 -25.57
CA SER A 179 9.77 0.00 -25.03
C SER A 179 9.77 0.03 -23.50
N GLU A 180 10.31 -1.03 -22.86
CA GLU A 180 10.41 -1.08 -21.38
C GLU A 180 11.16 0.14 -20.82
N GLY A 181 12.22 0.60 -21.51
CA GLY A 181 12.99 1.78 -21.12
C GLY A 181 12.18 3.07 -21.15
N GLU A 182 11.37 3.27 -22.18
CA GLU A 182 10.48 4.41 -22.30
C GLU A 182 9.34 4.36 -21.27
N ALA A 183 8.74 3.20 -21.06
CA ALA A 183 7.71 3.00 -20.05
C ALA A 183 8.23 3.28 -18.62
N LYS A 184 9.44 2.80 -18.28
CA LYS A 184 10.12 3.13 -17.02
C LYS A 184 10.42 4.62 -16.90
N LYS A 185 10.78 5.30 -17.98
CA LYS A 185 10.99 6.76 -17.99
C LYS A 185 9.70 7.50 -17.68
N GLN A 186 8.57 7.11 -18.28
CA GLN A 186 7.26 7.68 -18.01
C GLN A 186 6.88 7.50 -16.52
N LEU A 187 7.09 6.30 -15.95
CA LEU A 187 6.85 6.06 -14.53
C LEU A 187 7.68 7.01 -13.64
N LYS A 188 8.96 7.21 -13.97
CA LYS A 188 9.85 8.12 -13.21
C LYS A 188 9.44 9.59 -13.33
N GLU A 189 8.78 9.98 -14.41
CA GLU A 189 8.28 11.35 -14.63
C GLU A 189 7.01 11.62 -13.82
N ILE A 190 6.10 10.65 -13.71
CA ILE A 190 4.83 10.83 -13.01
C ILE A 190 4.93 10.55 -11.50
N SER A 191 5.82 9.65 -11.07
CA SER A 191 5.94 9.26 -9.67
C SER A 191 6.76 10.27 -8.86
N PRO A 192 6.33 10.65 -7.65
CA PRO A 192 7.11 11.50 -6.75
C PRO A 192 8.32 10.77 -6.14
N MET A 193 8.43 9.46 -6.33
CA MET A 193 9.53 8.65 -5.82
C MET A 193 10.80 8.88 -6.64
N ASN A 194 11.97 8.77 -5.99
CA ASN A 194 13.24 8.89 -6.72
C ASN A 194 13.47 7.68 -7.66
N ALA A 195 14.19 7.93 -8.76
CA ALA A 195 14.43 6.94 -9.81
C ALA A 195 15.02 5.62 -9.28
N LYS A 196 15.97 5.69 -8.34
CA LYS A 196 16.60 4.50 -7.74
C LYS A 196 15.61 3.66 -6.94
N THR A 197 14.67 4.29 -6.25
CA THR A 197 13.60 3.59 -5.51
C THR A 197 12.65 2.88 -6.47
N ILE A 198 12.31 3.53 -7.59
CA ILE A 198 11.46 2.96 -8.63
C ILE A 198 12.12 1.73 -9.26
N ASP A 199 13.39 1.86 -9.70
CA ASP A 199 14.13 0.76 -10.31
C ASP A 199 14.18 -0.46 -9.38
N LYS A 200 14.54 -0.26 -8.12
CA LYS A 200 14.58 -1.33 -7.13
C LYS A 200 13.21 -1.98 -6.87
N ALA A 201 12.14 -1.18 -6.85
CA ALA A 201 10.79 -1.69 -6.69
C ALA A 201 10.37 -2.57 -7.86
N LEU A 202 10.70 -2.16 -9.09
CA LEU A 202 10.46 -2.94 -10.30
C LEU A 202 11.28 -4.23 -10.32
N ASP A 203 12.56 -4.17 -9.96
CA ASP A 203 13.45 -5.33 -9.93
C ASP A 203 12.94 -6.37 -8.91
N ILE A 204 12.57 -5.95 -7.70
CA ILE A 204 11.97 -6.82 -6.68
C ILE A 204 10.66 -7.45 -7.20
N GLN A 205 9.80 -6.65 -7.84
CA GLN A 205 8.53 -7.17 -8.33
C GLN A 205 8.68 -8.16 -9.47
N LYS A 206 9.66 -7.95 -10.34
CA LYS A 206 9.86 -8.74 -11.56
C LYS A 206 10.73 -9.98 -11.34
N TYR A 207 11.79 -9.88 -10.54
CA TYR A 207 12.86 -10.88 -10.48
C TYR A 207 13.01 -11.60 -9.13
N LEU A 208 12.39 -11.07 -8.04
CA LEU A 208 12.43 -11.77 -6.77
C LEU A 208 11.41 -12.90 -6.73
N ASP A 209 11.79 -14.03 -6.15
CA ASP A 209 10.90 -15.18 -5.95
C ASP A 209 9.62 -14.79 -5.19
N VAL A 210 8.51 -15.46 -5.52
CA VAL A 210 7.18 -15.17 -4.94
C VAL A 210 7.20 -15.33 -3.43
N GLY A 211 7.81 -16.40 -2.89
CA GLY A 211 7.90 -16.66 -1.45
C GLY A 211 8.70 -15.57 -0.72
N LEU A 212 9.81 -15.10 -1.31
CA LEU A 212 10.58 -13.99 -0.73
C LEU A 212 9.79 -12.67 -0.78
N ARG A 213 9.00 -12.43 -1.84
CA ARG A 213 8.10 -11.26 -1.90
C ARG A 213 7.00 -11.31 -0.86
N GLU A 214 6.40 -12.46 -0.61
CA GLU A 214 5.39 -12.65 0.43
C GLU A 214 5.97 -12.43 1.84
N LEU A 215 7.21 -12.85 2.07
CA LEU A 215 7.93 -12.58 3.31
C LEU A 215 8.24 -11.09 3.50
N LEU A 216 8.57 -10.38 2.42
CA LEU A 216 8.73 -8.94 2.41
C LEU A 216 7.39 -8.23 2.70
N ASP A 217 6.33 -8.63 2.03
CA ASP A 217 4.98 -8.08 2.20
C ASP A 217 4.43 -8.30 3.63
N ALA A 218 4.80 -9.41 4.25
CA ALA A 218 4.50 -9.70 5.65
C ALA A 218 5.41 -8.95 6.65
N GLY A 219 6.37 -8.15 6.18
CA GLY A 219 7.34 -7.45 7.03
C GLY A 219 8.34 -8.37 7.74
N PHE A 220 8.44 -9.63 7.32
CA PHE A 220 9.42 -10.57 7.86
C PHE A 220 10.83 -10.31 7.31
N LEU A 221 10.92 -10.02 6.02
CA LEU A 221 12.14 -9.53 5.37
C LEU A 221 12.06 -8.02 5.16
N SER A 222 13.21 -7.36 5.18
CA SER A 222 13.34 -5.97 4.78
C SER A 222 13.65 -5.87 3.29
N ARG A 223 13.34 -4.70 2.71
CA ARG A 223 13.69 -4.41 1.31
C ARG A 223 15.20 -4.52 1.05
N ALA A 224 16.03 -4.07 1.99
CA ALA A 224 17.48 -4.16 1.85
C ALA A 224 17.95 -5.62 1.77
N GLU A 225 17.38 -6.53 2.57
CA GLU A 225 17.64 -7.96 2.49
C GLU A 225 17.24 -8.51 1.10
N CYS A 226 16.05 -8.14 0.61
CA CYS A 226 15.56 -8.58 -0.71
C CYS A 226 16.45 -8.11 -1.88
N GLU A 227 17.07 -6.93 -1.78
CA GLU A 227 18.03 -6.43 -2.78
C GLU A 227 19.27 -7.34 -2.92
N TYR A 228 19.70 -8.02 -1.83
CA TYR A 228 20.77 -9.02 -1.90
C TYR A 228 20.27 -10.31 -2.56
N TYR A 229 19.06 -10.76 -2.26
CA TYR A 229 18.53 -12.01 -2.77
C TYR A 229 18.25 -11.97 -4.28
N LEU A 230 18.06 -10.80 -4.89
CA LEU A 230 18.00 -10.62 -6.34
C LEU A 230 19.28 -11.10 -7.09
N ARG A 231 20.39 -11.29 -6.38
CA ARG A 231 21.64 -11.78 -6.95
C ARG A 231 21.78 -13.29 -6.88
N LEU A 232 20.90 -13.97 -6.18
CA LEU A 232 20.76 -15.41 -6.16
C LEU A 232 20.04 -15.88 -7.43
N ASP A 233 20.34 -17.09 -7.88
CA ASP A 233 19.56 -17.70 -8.95
C ASP A 233 18.15 -18.10 -8.48
N GLU A 234 17.28 -18.46 -9.42
CA GLU A 234 15.87 -18.76 -9.13
C GLU A 234 15.71 -19.94 -8.14
N ASN A 235 16.53 -20.99 -8.26
CA ASN A 235 16.50 -22.14 -7.36
C ASN A 235 17.01 -21.77 -5.95
N GLU A 236 18.07 -20.98 -5.87
CA GLU A 236 18.60 -20.45 -4.61
C GLU A 236 17.56 -19.57 -3.91
N GLN A 237 16.93 -18.67 -4.64
CA GLN A 237 15.87 -17.82 -4.10
C GLN A 237 14.72 -18.63 -3.51
N LYS A 238 14.27 -19.66 -4.23
CA LYS A 238 13.21 -20.56 -3.76
C LYS A 238 13.59 -21.32 -2.50
N LYS A 239 14.80 -21.90 -2.46
CA LYS A 239 15.31 -22.59 -1.26
C LYS A 239 15.43 -21.62 -0.07
N ALA A 240 15.91 -20.40 -0.30
CA ALA A 240 15.95 -19.37 0.73
C ALA A 240 14.56 -19.01 1.27
N ALA A 241 13.56 -18.88 0.38
CA ALA A 241 12.17 -18.62 0.75
C ALA A 241 11.62 -19.73 1.66
N ASP A 242 11.83 -21.00 1.29
CA ASP A 242 11.38 -22.16 2.07
C ASP A 242 11.97 -22.17 3.49
N VAL A 243 13.25 -21.86 3.62
CA VAL A 243 13.91 -21.77 4.93
C VAL A 243 13.37 -20.60 5.74
N PHE A 244 13.20 -19.42 5.15
CA PHE A 244 12.64 -18.28 5.86
C PHE A 244 11.17 -18.49 6.28
N GLU A 245 10.37 -19.21 5.48
CA GLU A 245 9.02 -19.60 5.89
C GLU A 245 9.04 -20.57 7.09
N LYS A 246 10.00 -21.52 7.14
CA LYS A 246 10.19 -22.38 8.32
C LYS A 246 10.55 -21.57 9.57
N ILE A 247 11.45 -20.59 9.42
CA ILE A 247 11.83 -19.66 10.50
C ILE A 247 10.64 -18.78 10.93
N LYS A 248 9.85 -18.28 9.97
CA LYS A 248 8.66 -17.45 10.23
C LYS A 248 7.61 -18.20 11.05
N LYS A 249 7.44 -19.49 10.78
CA LYS A 249 6.51 -20.38 11.50
C LYS A 249 6.95 -20.75 12.92
N MET A 250 8.19 -20.45 13.31
CA MET A 250 8.62 -20.62 14.69
C MET A 250 7.93 -19.61 15.61
N ASN A 251 7.77 -19.98 16.89
CA ASN A 251 7.24 -19.07 17.90
C ASN A 251 8.01 -17.73 17.90
N PRO A 252 7.32 -16.59 17.72
CA PRO A 252 7.96 -15.27 17.62
C PRO A 252 8.69 -14.85 18.91
N LEU A 253 8.36 -15.45 20.05
CA LEU A 253 9.00 -15.17 21.34
C LEU A 253 10.32 -15.90 21.53
N LEU A 254 10.61 -16.95 20.73
CA LEU A 254 11.87 -17.67 20.84
C LEU A 254 13.06 -16.80 20.43
N PRO A 255 14.05 -16.56 21.32
CA PRO A 255 15.26 -15.82 20.95
C PRO A 255 16.00 -16.46 19.77
N GLU A 256 15.95 -17.80 19.67
CA GLU A 256 16.52 -18.60 18.59
C GLU A 256 16.01 -18.19 17.23
N ARG A 257 14.72 -17.89 17.09
CA ARG A 257 14.12 -17.43 15.82
C ARG A 257 14.85 -16.20 15.24
N LYS A 258 15.15 -15.21 16.09
CA LYS A 258 15.86 -14.00 15.66
C LYS A 258 17.30 -14.30 15.30
N LYS A 259 17.96 -15.19 16.06
CA LYS A 259 19.35 -15.59 15.81
C LYS A 259 19.46 -16.34 14.48
N ILE A 260 18.60 -17.35 14.26
CA ILE A 260 18.57 -18.15 13.03
C ILE A 260 18.29 -17.26 11.82
N LYS A 261 17.27 -16.39 11.90
CA LYS A 261 17.00 -15.42 10.83
C LYS A 261 18.22 -14.56 10.52
N LYS A 262 18.87 -14.00 11.56
CA LYS A 262 20.03 -13.14 11.40
C LYS A 262 21.21 -13.91 10.79
N SER A 263 21.49 -15.12 11.25
CA SER A 263 22.57 -15.97 10.73
C SER A 263 22.34 -16.30 9.25
N MET A 264 21.12 -16.74 8.88
CA MET A 264 20.77 -17.03 7.50
C MET A 264 20.89 -15.78 6.60
N THR A 265 20.36 -14.64 7.05
CA THR A 265 20.48 -13.38 6.31
C THR A 265 21.94 -12.98 6.11
N GLN A 266 22.77 -13.10 7.14
CA GLN A 266 24.18 -12.78 7.06
C GLN A 266 24.90 -13.69 6.07
N ALA A 267 24.71 -14.99 6.17
CA ALA A 267 25.29 -15.96 5.24
C ALA A 267 24.92 -15.65 3.78
N LEU A 268 23.63 -15.37 3.52
CA LEU A 268 23.16 -15.02 2.16
C LEU A 268 23.72 -13.68 1.65
N THR A 269 23.96 -12.71 2.52
CA THR A 269 24.59 -11.45 2.10
C THR A 269 26.09 -11.60 1.82
N GLU A 270 26.77 -12.51 2.53
CA GLU A 270 28.19 -12.82 2.31
C GLU A 270 28.41 -13.59 1.00
N LEU A 271 27.49 -14.47 0.61
CA LEU A 271 27.51 -15.20 -0.67
C LEU A 271 27.70 -14.30 -1.89
N VAL A 272 27.13 -13.10 -1.84
CA VAL A 272 27.21 -12.13 -2.94
C VAL A 272 28.65 -11.66 -3.20
N THR A 273 29.53 -11.79 -2.23
CA THR A 273 30.95 -11.39 -2.34
C THR A 273 31.84 -12.51 -2.89
N ILE A 274 31.34 -13.76 -2.94
CA ILE A 274 32.10 -14.90 -3.46
C ILE A 274 32.04 -14.88 -4.98
N ALA A 275 33.20 -14.77 -5.61
CA ALA A 275 33.32 -14.70 -7.07
C ALA A 275 33.34 -16.11 -7.72
N ASP A 276 33.84 -17.11 -7.02
CA ASP A 276 33.88 -18.49 -7.48
C ASP A 276 32.51 -19.14 -7.33
N ILE A 277 31.99 -19.72 -8.43
CA ILE A 277 30.64 -20.28 -8.46
C ILE A 277 30.53 -21.55 -7.62
N GLU A 278 31.52 -22.44 -7.66
CA GLU A 278 31.49 -23.70 -6.89
C GLU A 278 31.61 -23.44 -5.39
N GLU A 279 32.48 -22.51 -5.01
CA GLU A 279 32.60 -22.07 -3.62
C GLU A 279 31.31 -21.41 -3.11
N ARG A 280 30.67 -20.59 -3.96
CA ARG A 280 29.38 -19.94 -3.64
C ARG A 280 28.27 -20.97 -3.46
N ASP A 281 28.12 -21.95 -4.36
CA ASP A 281 27.11 -22.99 -4.28
C ASP A 281 27.30 -23.84 -3.02
N HIS A 282 28.54 -24.18 -2.69
CA HIS A 282 28.84 -24.91 -1.46
C HIS A 282 28.50 -24.09 -0.21
N ALA A 283 28.85 -22.81 -0.18
CA ALA A 283 28.54 -21.91 0.93
C ALA A 283 27.02 -21.68 1.08
N PHE A 284 26.28 -21.61 -0.04
CA PHE A 284 24.83 -21.52 -0.02
C PHE A 284 24.18 -22.78 0.57
N ALA A 285 24.58 -23.95 0.08
CA ALA A 285 24.07 -25.25 0.57
C ALA A 285 24.32 -25.41 2.08
N LYS A 286 25.51 -25.02 2.55
CA LYS A 286 25.89 -25.02 3.96
C LYS A 286 25.00 -24.08 4.78
N ALA A 287 24.77 -22.84 4.32
CA ALA A 287 23.93 -21.86 5.01
C ALA A 287 22.47 -22.34 5.16
N VAL A 288 21.94 -22.96 4.11
CA VAL A 288 20.59 -23.56 4.14
C VAL A 288 20.54 -24.70 5.15
N GLN A 289 21.50 -25.62 5.10
CA GLN A 289 21.57 -26.77 6.01
C GLN A 289 21.67 -26.32 7.46
N GLU A 290 22.59 -25.41 7.80
CA GLU A 290 22.76 -24.89 9.15
C GLU A 290 21.47 -24.22 9.68
N ALA A 291 20.76 -23.47 8.85
CA ALA A 291 19.51 -22.86 9.24
C ALA A 291 18.39 -23.90 9.47
N GLU A 292 18.30 -24.94 8.64
CA GLU A 292 17.32 -26.03 8.81
C GLU A 292 17.60 -26.85 10.06
N GLU A 293 18.86 -27.21 10.34
CA GLU A 293 19.27 -27.90 11.55
C GLU A 293 18.96 -27.09 12.81
N ALA A 294 19.23 -25.77 12.78
CA ALA A 294 18.89 -24.87 13.87
C ALA A 294 17.38 -24.75 14.10
N VAL A 295 16.58 -24.72 13.05
CA VAL A 295 15.11 -24.76 13.16
C VAL A 295 14.64 -26.08 13.75
N ALA A 296 15.20 -27.22 13.34
CA ALA A 296 14.86 -28.54 13.87
C ALA A 296 15.24 -28.67 15.34
N ALA A 297 16.43 -28.21 15.71
CA ALA A 297 16.91 -28.20 17.11
C ALA A 297 16.02 -27.34 18.01
N ALA A 298 15.61 -26.14 17.55
CA ALA A 298 14.72 -25.27 18.31
C ALA A 298 13.33 -25.88 18.51
N LYS A 299 12.85 -26.69 17.54
CA LYS A 299 11.59 -27.45 17.67
C LYS A 299 11.66 -28.55 18.69
N SER A 300 12.76 -29.34 18.69
CA SER A 300 12.95 -30.45 19.62
C SER A 300 13.18 -29.98 21.06
N ALA A 301 13.71 -28.79 21.26
CA ALA A 301 13.88 -28.16 22.58
C ALA A 301 12.57 -27.66 23.23
N GLY A 302 11.40 -27.98 22.66
CA GLY A 302 10.11 -27.66 23.21
C GLY A 302 9.52 -26.34 22.75
N GLY A 303 10.10 -25.74 21.74
CA GLY A 303 9.51 -24.59 21.04
C GLY A 303 8.22 -25.01 20.31
N LYS A 304 7.06 -24.85 20.94
CA LYS A 304 5.77 -25.08 20.28
C LYS A 304 5.68 -24.20 19.04
N ILE A 305 5.53 -24.79 17.86
CA ILE A 305 5.11 -24.09 16.66
C ILE A 305 3.64 -23.76 16.90
N THR A 306 3.37 -22.54 17.29
CA THR A 306 2.00 -22.05 17.33
C THR A 306 1.61 -21.63 15.92
N SER A 307 0.44 -22.09 15.45
CA SER A 307 -0.27 -21.45 14.34
C SER A 307 -0.35 -19.96 14.68
N THR A 308 -0.17 -19.11 13.69
CA THR A 308 -0.17 -17.65 13.82
C THR A 308 -1.44 -17.17 14.52
N ASP A 309 -1.39 -17.05 15.82
CA ASP A 309 -2.35 -16.27 16.57
C ASP A 309 -2.01 -14.79 16.33
N LYS A 310 -2.92 -14.09 15.65
CA LYS A 310 -2.75 -12.67 15.33
C LYS A 310 -2.58 -11.83 16.60
N ASP A 311 -3.27 -12.22 17.66
CA ASP A 311 -3.25 -11.52 18.95
C ASP A 311 -1.91 -11.73 19.66
N HIS A 312 -1.35 -12.95 19.60
CA HIS A 312 -0.03 -13.27 20.14
C HIS A 312 1.08 -12.48 19.44
N ASN A 313 1.05 -12.39 18.10
CA ASN A 313 2.00 -11.59 17.32
C ASN A 313 1.85 -10.08 17.60
N PHE A 314 0.64 -9.61 17.86
CA PHE A 314 0.38 -8.24 18.27
C PHE A 314 0.99 -7.94 19.64
N ILE A 315 0.73 -8.79 20.64
CA ILE A 315 1.25 -8.64 22.01
C ILE A 315 2.77 -8.65 22.01
N ALA A 316 3.39 -9.66 21.37
CA ALA A 316 4.86 -9.82 21.39
C ALA A 316 5.62 -8.76 20.60
N GLY A 317 5.05 -8.27 19.49
CA GLY A 317 5.72 -7.36 18.56
C GLY A 317 5.31 -5.91 18.67
N LYS A 318 4.00 -5.64 18.68
CA LYS A 318 3.49 -4.26 18.60
C LYS A 318 3.32 -3.58 19.95
N VAL A 319 2.93 -4.31 21.00
CA VAL A 319 2.77 -3.72 22.35
C VAL A 319 4.05 -3.05 22.83
N PRO A 320 5.25 -3.70 22.82
CA PRO A 320 6.49 -3.04 23.26
C PRO A 320 6.85 -1.81 22.41
N MET A 321 6.60 -1.83 21.11
CA MET A 321 6.87 -0.67 20.25
C MET A 321 5.92 0.49 20.55
N THR A 322 4.63 0.19 20.74
CA THR A 322 3.60 1.20 21.06
C THR A 322 3.87 1.82 22.43
N THR A 323 4.22 1.00 23.41
CA THR A 323 4.59 1.47 24.76
C THR A 323 5.80 2.39 24.71
N LYS A 324 6.88 2.01 23.99
CA LYS A 324 8.05 2.89 23.81
C LYS A 324 7.69 4.22 23.16
N LYS A 325 6.79 4.21 22.17
CA LYS A 325 6.32 5.40 21.47
C LYS A 325 5.50 6.31 22.41
N LEU A 326 4.59 5.75 23.20
CA LEU A 326 3.78 6.49 24.17
C LEU A 326 4.65 7.10 25.26
N VAL A 327 5.60 6.34 25.83
CA VAL A 327 6.54 6.84 26.83
C VAL A 327 7.40 7.99 26.28
N ARG A 328 7.86 7.89 25.02
CA ARG A 328 8.62 8.96 24.38
C ARG A 328 7.78 10.22 24.18
N ILE A 329 6.51 10.06 23.77
CA ILE A 329 5.57 11.18 23.61
C ILE A 329 5.30 11.83 24.96
N ALA A 330 5.01 11.06 26.01
CA ALA A 330 4.72 11.57 27.34
C ALA A 330 5.91 12.35 27.94
N LYS A 331 7.15 11.95 27.61
CA LYS A 331 8.38 12.63 28.07
C LYS A 331 8.81 13.83 27.21
N ALA A 332 8.11 14.13 26.11
CA ALA A 332 8.49 15.24 25.24
C ALA A 332 8.26 16.60 25.92
N LYS A 333 9.30 17.42 26.00
CA LYS A 333 9.30 18.70 26.72
C LYS A 333 8.21 19.69 26.28
N ASN A 334 7.77 19.61 25.01
CA ASN A 334 6.76 20.50 24.43
C ASN A 334 5.36 19.88 24.33
N MET A 335 5.14 18.69 24.94
CA MET A 335 3.85 18.00 24.84
C MET A 335 2.72 18.78 25.52
N ARG A 336 3.00 19.41 26.68
CA ARG A 336 2.02 20.24 27.37
C ARG A 336 1.51 21.39 26.49
N GLN A 337 2.43 22.12 25.86
CA GLN A 337 2.07 23.22 24.95
C GLN A 337 1.23 22.74 23.77
N LYS A 338 1.57 21.54 23.21
CA LYS A 338 0.78 20.95 22.13
C LYS A 338 -0.62 20.57 22.58
N ILE A 339 -0.78 19.99 23.78
CA ILE A 339 -2.10 19.64 24.34
C ILE A 339 -2.94 20.89 24.60
N GLU A 340 -2.33 22.00 24.98
CA GLU A 340 -3.02 23.29 25.21
C GLU A 340 -3.64 23.85 23.91
N THR A 341 -3.17 23.44 22.71
CA THR A 341 -3.73 23.87 21.43
C THR A 341 -5.00 23.10 21.03
N TYR A 342 -5.34 22.00 21.69
CA TYR A 342 -6.56 21.24 21.41
C TYR A 342 -7.78 21.84 22.10
N THR A 343 -8.95 21.66 21.50
CA THR A 343 -10.22 22.10 22.13
C THR A 343 -10.50 21.32 23.41
N PRO A 344 -11.33 21.84 24.33
CA PRO A 344 -11.75 21.12 25.53
C PRO A 344 -12.39 19.77 25.21
N GLU A 345 -13.20 19.70 24.14
CA GLU A 345 -13.84 18.47 23.67
C GLU A 345 -12.82 17.45 23.18
N ASP A 346 -11.84 17.85 22.35
CA ASP A 346 -10.77 16.98 21.88
C ASP A 346 -9.94 16.42 23.04
N ARG A 347 -9.63 17.26 24.03
CA ARG A 347 -8.90 16.83 25.23
C ARG A 347 -9.70 15.83 26.05
N ALA A 348 -11.01 16.01 26.17
CA ALA A 348 -11.90 15.07 26.86
C ALA A 348 -11.97 13.72 26.13
N ALA A 349 -12.13 13.73 24.80
CA ALA A 349 -12.15 12.53 23.98
C ALA A 349 -10.81 11.75 24.06
N MET A 350 -9.68 12.44 23.94
CA MET A 350 -8.35 11.83 24.09
C MET A 350 -8.14 11.24 25.48
N THR A 351 -8.64 11.91 26.52
CA THR A 351 -8.54 11.43 27.90
C THR A 351 -9.35 10.15 28.10
N ALA A 352 -10.56 10.09 27.53
CA ALA A 352 -11.41 8.90 27.58
C ALA A 352 -10.72 7.71 26.89
N GLN A 353 -10.21 7.89 25.68
CA GLN A 353 -9.48 6.84 24.95
C GLN A 353 -8.22 6.36 25.68
N LEU A 354 -7.47 7.26 26.31
CA LEU A 354 -6.30 6.88 27.10
C LEU A 354 -6.67 6.08 28.35
N ARG A 355 -7.79 6.42 29.01
CA ARG A 355 -8.31 5.65 30.16
C ARG A 355 -8.73 4.25 29.76
N GLU A 356 -9.44 4.10 28.65
CA GLU A 356 -9.82 2.81 28.07
C GLU A 356 -8.56 1.96 27.76
N LEU A 357 -7.54 2.56 27.16
CA LEU A 357 -6.27 1.89 26.89
C LEU A 357 -5.56 1.43 28.16
N ILE A 358 -5.58 2.26 29.23
CA ILE A 358 -4.99 1.91 30.52
C ILE A 358 -5.74 0.73 31.15
N GLU A 359 -7.06 0.74 31.14
CA GLU A 359 -7.89 -0.35 31.68
C GLU A 359 -7.66 -1.66 30.91
N ALA A 360 -7.67 -1.61 29.58
CA ALA A 360 -7.38 -2.77 28.74
C ALA A 360 -5.96 -3.31 28.97
N SER A 361 -4.98 -2.41 29.15
CA SER A 361 -3.60 -2.81 29.43
C SER A 361 -3.45 -3.47 30.80
N GLN A 362 -4.16 -2.99 31.82
CA GLN A 362 -4.15 -3.61 33.14
C GLN A 362 -4.76 -4.99 33.12
N LYS A 363 -5.91 -5.18 32.47
CA LYS A 363 -6.52 -6.52 32.29
C LYS A 363 -5.57 -7.50 31.61
N LEU A 364 -4.77 -7.03 30.63
CA LEU A 364 -3.77 -7.84 29.96
C LEU A 364 -2.60 -8.22 30.87
N VAL A 365 -2.14 -7.30 31.72
CA VAL A 365 -1.11 -7.55 32.73
C VAL A 365 -1.58 -8.61 33.73
N ASP A 366 -2.78 -8.43 34.27
CA ASP A 366 -3.40 -9.37 35.23
C ASP A 366 -3.51 -10.78 34.62
N LEU A 367 -3.88 -10.87 33.35
CA LEU A 367 -3.96 -12.13 32.62
C LEU A 367 -2.57 -12.78 32.45
N ILE A 368 -1.54 -11.99 32.12
CA ILE A 368 -0.17 -12.50 31.95
C ILE A 368 0.41 -12.97 33.30
N GLU A 369 0.12 -12.27 34.40
CA GLU A 369 0.58 -12.64 35.73
C GLU A 369 -0.15 -13.83 36.34
N SER A 370 -1.33 -14.16 35.77
CA SER A 370 -2.13 -15.32 36.20
C SER A 370 -1.72 -16.66 35.59
N VAL A 371 -0.79 -16.66 34.64
CA VAL A 371 -0.25 -17.81 33.93
C VAL A 371 1.12 -18.19 34.46
#